data_5218472cffdb50a188c62ce8459d1fc2
#
_entry.id   5218472cffdb50a188c62ce8459d1fc2
#
_cell.length_a   1.000
_cell.length_b   1.000
_cell.length_c   1.000
_cell.angle_alpha   90.00
_cell.angle_beta   90.00
_cell.angle_gamma   90.00
#
_symmetry.space_group_name_H-M   'P 1'
#
loop_
_entity.id
_entity.type
_entity.pdbx_description
1 polymer ?
#
loop_
_entity_poly.entity_id
_entity_poly.type
_entity_poly.pdbx_seq_one_letter_code
_entity_poly.pdbx_strand_id
1 'polypeptide(L)'
;MGQGSNSLHEPAEVLPAEVIDRHRAIQSLMEELEAVDWYDQRVAACKDDELRAILAHNRDEEKEHAAMTLEWLRRNDPKWDQHLRTYLFTEGSILEREEEDTGKTPGASGSGASSRPGSGSGLGVGSLRNKEIK
;
A
#
# COMPACT_ATOMS: atom_id res chain seq x y z
N MET A 1 -7.09 -14.55 11.49
CA MET A 1 -6.38 -14.91 10.27
C MET A 1 -7.12 -14.34 9.09
N GLY A 2 -6.65 -13.24 8.58
CA GLY A 2 -7.15 -12.77 7.32
C GLY A 2 -6.74 -13.77 6.26
N GLN A 3 -7.67 -14.61 5.84
CA GLN A 3 -7.46 -15.34 4.62
C GLN A 3 -7.50 -14.30 3.51
N GLY A 4 -6.32 -13.89 3.06
CA GLY A 4 -6.23 -13.18 1.82
C GLY A 4 -6.99 -13.98 0.77
N SER A 5 -7.68 -13.30 -0.09
CA SER A 5 -8.42 -13.94 -1.16
C SER A 5 -7.44 -14.61 -2.13
N ASN A 6 -7.14 -15.87 -1.85
CA ASN A 6 -6.23 -16.67 -2.68
C ASN A 6 -6.93 -17.21 -3.92
N SER A 7 -8.24 -17.02 -4.02
CA SER A 7 -9.06 -17.55 -5.09
C SER A 7 -9.49 -16.46 -6.05
N LEU A 8 -9.75 -16.85 -7.28
CA LEU A 8 -10.39 -15.99 -8.24
C LEU A 8 -11.85 -15.73 -7.82
N HIS A 9 -12.33 -14.51 -8.02
CA HIS A 9 -13.71 -14.12 -7.73
C HIS A 9 -14.62 -14.23 -8.97
N GLU A 10 -14.03 -14.48 -10.11
CA GLU A 10 -14.73 -14.72 -11.38
C GLU A 10 -14.20 -16.01 -12.02
N PRO A 11 -14.97 -16.66 -12.88
CA PRO A 11 -14.48 -17.85 -13.58
C PRO A 11 -13.22 -17.56 -14.38
N ALA A 12 -12.23 -18.44 -14.29
CA ALA A 12 -10.96 -18.26 -14.99
C ALA A 12 -11.13 -18.05 -16.50
N GLU A 13 -12.13 -18.69 -17.08
CA GLU A 13 -12.41 -18.66 -18.52
C GLU A 13 -12.79 -17.27 -19.06
N VAL A 14 -13.30 -16.41 -18.17
CA VAL A 14 -13.67 -15.05 -18.56
C VAL A 14 -12.63 -14.00 -18.22
N LEU A 15 -11.56 -14.40 -17.56
CA LEU A 15 -10.51 -13.49 -17.15
C LEU A 15 -9.41 -13.39 -18.22
N PRO A 16 -9.05 -12.17 -18.66
CA PRO A 16 -7.90 -12.01 -19.55
C PRO A 16 -6.60 -12.50 -18.89
N ALA A 17 -5.65 -12.92 -19.70
CA ALA A 17 -4.37 -13.44 -19.23
C ALA A 17 -3.60 -12.44 -18.35
N GLU A 18 -3.64 -11.16 -18.71
CA GLU A 18 -2.97 -10.12 -17.94
C GLU A 18 -3.60 -9.89 -16.56
N VAL A 19 -4.90 -10.14 -16.41
CA VAL A 19 -5.56 -10.09 -15.10
C VAL A 19 -5.12 -11.27 -14.23
N ILE A 20 -5.00 -12.45 -14.83
CA ILE A 20 -4.50 -13.64 -14.15
C ILE A 20 -3.05 -13.43 -13.69
N ASP A 21 -2.21 -12.85 -14.52
CA ASP A 21 -0.82 -12.59 -14.16
C ASP A 21 -0.72 -11.53 -13.05
N ARG A 22 -1.54 -10.49 -13.11
CA ARG A 22 -1.60 -9.53 -11.99
C ARG A 22 -2.10 -10.17 -10.70
N HIS A 23 -3.05 -11.09 -10.79
CA HIS A 23 -3.49 -11.86 -9.63
C HIS A 23 -2.33 -12.66 -9.02
N ARG A 24 -1.54 -13.34 -9.84
CA ARG A 24 -0.35 -14.07 -9.37
C ARG A 24 0.65 -13.14 -8.66
N ALA A 25 0.89 -11.99 -9.25
CA ALA A 25 1.81 -11.01 -8.68
C ALA A 25 1.28 -10.42 -7.37
N ILE A 26 0.01 -10.05 -7.32
CA ILE A 26 -0.61 -9.50 -6.10
C ILE A 26 -0.61 -10.56 -5.00
N GLN A 27 -0.96 -11.79 -5.32
CA GLN A 27 -0.95 -12.87 -4.35
C GLN A 27 0.45 -13.11 -3.79
N SER A 28 1.47 -13.13 -4.66
CA SER A 28 2.86 -13.26 -4.22
C SER A 28 3.28 -12.09 -3.33
N LEU A 29 2.95 -10.86 -3.72
CA LEU A 29 3.26 -9.69 -2.90
C LEU A 29 2.61 -9.76 -1.52
N MET A 30 1.36 -10.20 -1.45
CA MET A 30 0.67 -10.38 -0.17
C MET A 30 1.38 -11.39 0.71
N GLU A 31 1.82 -12.50 0.15
CA GLU A 31 2.56 -13.55 0.87
C GLU A 31 3.90 -13.04 1.40
N GLU A 32 4.64 -12.26 0.61
CA GLU A 32 5.90 -11.67 1.04
C GLU A 32 5.70 -10.65 2.17
N LEU A 33 4.68 -9.81 2.07
CA LEU A 33 4.36 -8.83 3.11
C LEU A 33 3.94 -9.52 4.42
N GLU A 34 3.16 -10.58 4.32
CA GLU A 34 2.79 -11.39 5.49
C GLU A 34 4.02 -12.02 6.13
N ALA A 35 4.94 -12.56 5.32
CA ALA A 35 6.18 -13.13 5.81
C ALA A 35 7.05 -12.07 6.51
N VAL A 36 7.18 -10.88 5.95
CA VAL A 36 7.91 -9.77 6.61
C VAL A 36 7.32 -9.46 7.99
N ASP A 37 6.01 -9.37 8.09
CA ASP A 37 5.33 -9.10 9.36
C ASP A 37 5.59 -10.19 10.40
N TRP A 38 5.48 -11.44 9.99
CA TRP A 38 5.71 -12.56 10.90
C TRP A 38 7.18 -12.67 11.34
N TYR A 39 8.12 -12.45 10.44
CA TYR A 39 9.54 -12.43 10.79
C TYR A 39 9.87 -11.25 11.71
N ASP A 40 9.28 -10.07 11.50
CA ASP A 40 9.47 -8.94 12.41
C ASP A 40 9.08 -9.30 13.86
N GLN A 41 7.94 -9.95 14.02
CA GLN A 41 7.46 -10.38 15.33
C GLN A 41 8.40 -11.43 15.94
N ARG A 42 8.86 -12.38 15.16
CA ARG A 42 9.78 -13.43 15.61
C ARG A 42 11.14 -12.84 16.03
N VAL A 43 11.66 -11.91 15.26
CA VAL A 43 12.92 -11.22 15.58
C VAL A 43 12.78 -10.47 16.90
N ALA A 44 11.68 -9.77 17.10
CA ALA A 44 11.43 -9.02 18.33
C ALA A 44 11.29 -9.92 19.55
N ALA A 45 10.71 -11.10 19.40
CA ALA A 45 10.45 -12.03 20.50
C ALA A 45 11.61 -13.00 20.78
N CYS A 46 12.46 -13.28 19.81
CA CYS A 46 13.50 -14.29 19.91
C CYS A 46 14.64 -13.84 20.82
N LYS A 47 15.01 -14.68 21.75
CA LYS A 47 16.09 -14.40 22.72
C LYS A 47 17.43 -15.02 22.34
N ASP A 48 17.42 -16.02 21.47
CA ASP A 48 18.65 -16.61 20.95
C ASP A 48 19.23 -15.69 19.87
N ASP A 49 20.46 -15.26 20.06
CA ASP A 49 21.08 -14.27 19.18
C ASP A 49 21.35 -14.80 17.78
N GLU A 50 21.78 -16.04 17.67
CA GLU A 50 22.05 -16.66 16.37
C GLU A 50 20.76 -16.86 15.58
N LEU A 51 19.74 -17.41 16.21
CA LEU A 51 18.44 -17.59 15.58
C LEU A 51 17.82 -16.25 15.18
N ARG A 52 17.89 -15.26 16.05
CA ARG A 52 17.39 -13.91 15.76
C ARG A 52 18.06 -13.31 14.52
N ALA A 53 19.38 -13.50 14.38
CA ALA A 53 20.11 -13.04 13.21
C ALA A 53 19.65 -13.73 11.92
N ILE A 54 19.40 -15.02 11.97
CA ILE A 54 18.86 -15.78 10.83
C ILE A 54 17.46 -15.28 10.46
N LEU A 55 16.59 -15.09 11.46
CA LEU A 55 15.24 -14.59 11.24
C LEU A 55 15.25 -13.18 10.64
N ALA A 56 16.14 -12.31 11.10
CA ALA A 56 16.30 -10.97 10.55
C ALA A 56 16.78 -11.00 9.11
N HIS A 57 17.72 -11.88 8.79
CA HIS A 57 18.19 -12.07 7.41
C HIS A 57 17.03 -12.49 6.51
N ASN A 58 16.28 -13.51 6.91
CA ASN A 58 15.13 -13.98 6.14
C ASN A 58 14.09 -12.87 5.92
N ARG A 59 13.77 -12.10 6.98
CA ARG A 59 12.88 -10.96 6.87
C ARG A 59 13.33 -9.96 5.79
N ASP A 60 14.61 -9.66 5.76
CA ASP A 60 15.14 -8.66 4.84
C ASP A 60 15.14 -9.18 3.39
N GLU A 61 15.31 -10.49 3.20
CA GLU A 61 15.13 -11.11 1.89
C GLU A 61 13.66 -11.04 1.42
N GLU A 62 12.69 -11.25 2.32
CA GLU A 62 11.28 -11.12 1.96
C GLU A 62 10.92 -9.67 1.55
N LYS A 63 11.57 -8.68 2.13
CA LYS A 63 11.41 -7.28 1.68
C LYS A 63 11.92 -7.08 0.26
N GLU A 64 13.03 -7.72 -0.09
CA GLU A 64 13.55 -7.67 -1.46
C GLU A 64 12.59 -8.34 -2.44
N HIS A 65 12.07 -9.52 -2.08
CA HIS A 65 11.09 -10.23 -2.90
C HIS A 65 9.82 -9.40 -3.11
N ALA A 66 9.32 -8.78 -2.07
CA ALA A 66 8.17 -7.87 -2.15
C ALA A 66 8.45 -6.70 -3.10
N ALA A 67 9.64 -6.10 -3.00
CA ALA A 67 10.03 -4.99 -3.86
C ALA A 67 10.10 -5.40 -5.33
N MET A 68 10.64 -6.59 -5.63
CA MET A 68 10.69 -7.10 -7.00
C MET A 68 9.29 -7.29 -7.59
N THR A 69 8.38 -7.87 -6.82
CA THR A 69 7.02 -8.12 -7.27
C THR A 69 6.24 -6.80 -7.44
N LEU A 70 6.44 -5.84 -6.55
CA LEU A 70 5.84 -4.52 -6.67
C LEU A 70 6.31 -3.80 -7.94
N GLU A 71 7.60 -3.91 -8.26
CA GLU A 71 8.14 -3.32 -9.50
C GLU A 71 7.54 -3.97 -10.74
N TRP A 72 7.32 -5.29 -10.73
CA TRP A 72 6.64 -5.97 -11.82
C TRP A 72 5.21 -5.42 -12.01
N LEU A 73 4.46 -5.23 -10.91
CA LEU A 73 3.13 -4.62 -10.94
C LEU A 73 3.18 -3.21 -11.54
N ARG A 74 4.15 -2.42 -11.12
CA ARG A 74 4.34 -1.06 -11.65
C ARG A 74 4.51 -1.06 -13.17
N ARG A 75 5.34 -1.98 -13.69
CA ARG A 75 5.63 -2.07 -15.13
C ARG A 75 4.45 -2.58 -15.96
N ASN A 76 3.54 -3.30 -15.33
CA ASN A 76 2.43 -3.98 -16.02
C ASN A 76 1.04 -3.37 -15.70
N ASP A 77 1.01 -2.24 -15.01
CA ASP A 77 -0.23 -1.54 -14.70
C ASP A 77 0.03 -0.03 -14.63
N PRO A 78 -0.49 0.75 -15.62
CA PRO A 78 -0.24 2.19 -15.67
C PRO A 78 -0.71 2.96 -14.44
N LYS A 79 -1.75 2.51 -13.75
CA LYS A 79 -2.23 3.15 -12.53
C LYS A 79 -1.30 2.88 -11.35
N TRP A 80 -0.76 1.68 -11.25
CA TRP A 80 0.32 1.42 -10.29
C TRP A 80 1.53 2.30 -10.55
N ASP A 81 1.94 2.41 -11.79
CA ASP A 81 3.06 3.28 -12.16
C ASP A 81 2.82 4.74 -11.76
N GLN A 82 1.65 5.25 -12.07
CA GLN A 82 1.27 6.63 -11.73
C GLN A 82 1.36 6.86 -10.22
N HIS A 83 0.70 6.02 -9.43
CA HIS A 83 0.64 6.21 -7.98
C HIS A 83 1.98 5.98 -7.29
N LEU A 84 2.73 4.97 -7.71
CA LEU A 84 4.04 4.73 -7.13
C LEU A 84 5.01 5.88 -7.41
N ARG A 85 4.96 6.49 -8.60
CA ARG A 85 5.78 7.68 -8.89
C ARG A 85 5.39 8.89 -8.07
N THR A 86 4.10 9.02 -7.76
CA THR A 86 3.60 10.13 -6.92
C THR A 86 4.10 10.04 -5.49
N TYR A 87 4.16 8.84 -4.91
CA TYR A 87 4.39 8.69 -3.48
C TYR A 87 5.77 8.16 -3.11
N LEU A 88 6.37 7.28 -3.91
CA LEU A 88 7.64 6.66 -3.56
C LEU A 88 8.81 7.64 -3.74
N PHE A 89 9.79 7.48 -2.85
CA PHE A 89 11.01 8.30 -2.84
C PHE A 89 10.74 9.80 -2.69
N THR A 90 9.64 10.16 -2.07
CA THR A 90 9.29 11.55 -1.76
C THR A 90 9.50 11.85 -0.29
N GLU A 91 9.59 13.13 0.03
CA GLU A 91 9.72 13.63 1.39
C GLU A 91 8.49 14.46 1.77
N GLY A 92 8.33 14.71 3.06
CA GLY A 92 7.22 15.48 3.56
C GLY A 92 5.98 14.61 3.80
N SER A 93 4.84 15.26 3.96
CA SER A 93 3.59 14.57 4.23
C SER A 93 3.08 13.79 3.03
N ILE A 94 2.78 12.51 3.23
CA ILE A 94 2.20 11.66 2.19
C ILE A 94 0.80 12.16 1.80
N LEU A 95 0.01 12.62 2.77
CA LEU A 95 -1.33 13.13 2.52
C LEU A 95 -1.33 14.44 1.72
N GLU A 96 -0.37 15.32 1.99
CA GLU A 96 -0.21 16.54 1.19
C GLU A 96 0.17 16.22 -0.25
N ARG A 97 0.95 15.17 -0.46
CA ARG A 97 1.29 14.70 -1.80
C ARG A 97 0.05 14.25 -2.59
N GLU A 98 -0.90 13.62 -1.93
CA GLU A 98 -2.18 13.27 -2.55
C GLU A 98 -2.96 14.52 -2.98
N GLU A 99 -2.99 15.54 -2.13
CA GLU A 99 -3.67 16.79 -2.43
C GLU A 99 -3.05 17.49 -3.64
N GLU A 100 -1.74 17.51 -3.76
CA GLU A 100 -1.01 18.06 -4.89
C GLU A 100 -1.30 17.28 -6.19
N ASP A 101 -1.26 15.96 -6.12
CA ASP A 101 -1.49 15.10 -7.29
C ASP A 101 -2.92 15.23 -7.83
N THR A 102 -3.91 15.39 -6.95
CA THR A 102 -5.31 15.56 -7.35
C THR A 102 -5.68 17.00 -7.67
N GLY A 103 -4.76 17.95 -7.53
CA GLY A 103 -5.01 19.38 -7.70
C GLY A 103 -5.75 20.03 -6.53
N LYS A 104 -5.85 19.34 -5.39
CA LYS A 104 -6.42 19.88 -4.16
C LYS A 104 -5.31 20.49 -3.32
N THR A 105 -5.24 21.79 -3.27
CA THR A 105 -4.26 22.46 -2.44
C THR A 105 -4.81 22.68 -1.04
N PRO A 106 -3.99 22.53 0.00
CA PRO A 106 -4.38 22.88 1.37
C PRO A 106 -4.74 24.38 1.41
N GLY A 107 -5.95 24.69 1.80
CA GLY A 107 -6.39 26.08 1.87
C GLY A 107 -7.14 26.61 0.66
N ALA A 108 -7.20 25.89 -0.42
CA ALA A 108 -8.04 26.26 -1.56
C ALA A 108 -9.54 26.05 -1.29
N SER A 109 -9.88 25.42 -0.22
CA SER A 109 -11.27 25.12 0.15
C SER A 109 -12.04 26.30 0.74
N GLY A 110 -11.38 27.44 0.90
CA GLY A 110 -12.01 28.55 1.61
C GLY A 110 -12.86 29.50 0.79
N SER A 111 -12.66 29.57 -0.50
CA SER A 111 -13.26 30.64 -1.29
C SER A 111 -14.44 30.24 -2.16
N GLY A 112 -14.77 29.00 -2.23
CA GLY A 112 -15.85 28.56 -3.12
C GLY A 112 -16.99 27.84 -2.44
N ALA A 113 -16.91 27.72 -1.17
CA ALA A 113 -17.85 26.88 -0.44
C ALA A 113 -19.03 27.67 0.08
N SER A 114 -19.54 28.58 -0.68
CA SER A 114 -20.82 29.11 -0.33
C SER A 114 -21.85 28.01 -0.52
N SER A 115 -22.45 27.59 0.54
CA SER A 115 -23.73 26.96 0.56
C SER A 115 -23.88 25.56 -0.03
N ARG A 116 -23.00 24.65 0.31
CA ARG A 116 -23.44 23.28 0.31
C ARG A 116 -22.87 22.57 1.53
N PRO A 117 -23.69 22.36 2.54
CA PRO A 117 -23.39 21.36 3.54
C PRO A 117 -23.55 20.05 2.81
N GLY A 118 -22.47 19.65 2.23
CA GLY A 118 -22.79 18.57 1.40
C GLY A 118 -22.26 17.31 1.72
N SER A 119 -21.99 16.68 0.97
CA SER A 119 -21.59 15.32 0.92
C SER A 119 -20.30 15.14 1.67
N GLY A 120 -20.39 14.45 2.73
CA GLY A 120 -19.31 14.19 3.65
C GLY A 120 -18.16 13.35 3.14
N SER A 121 -17.97 13.25 1.86
CA SER A 121 -16.92 12.38 1.34
C SER A 121 -15.52 12.96 1.48
N GLY A 122 -15.40 14.26 1.56
CA GLY A 122 -14.11 14.88 1.82
C GLY A 122 -13.79 15.07 3.28
N LEU A 123 -14.78 14.94 4.12
CA LEU A 123 -14.64 15.24 5.55
C LEU A 123 -13.85 14.19 6.32
N GLY A 124 -13.84 12.98 5.85
CA GLY A 124 -13.20 11.88 6.56
C GLY A 124 -11.71 12.06 6.72
N VAL A 125 -11.04 12.41 5.66
CA VAL A 125 -9.58 12.50 5.66
C VAL A 125 -9.09 13.72 6.43
N GLY A 126 -9.71 14.86 6.21
CA GLY A 126 -9.35 16.07 6.94
C GLY A 126 -9.61 15.97 8.44
N SER A 127 -10.71 15.36 8.82
CA SER A 127 -11.05 15.15 10.21
C SER A 127 -10.11 14.20 10.92
N LEU A 128 -9.71 13.14 10.25
CA LEU A 128 -8.75 12.19 10.79
C LEU A 128 -7.38 12.83 11.04
N ARG A 129 -6.95 13.65 10.11
CA ARG A 129 -5.68 14.35 10.23
C ARG A 129 -5.64 15.25 11.47
N ASN A 130 -6.70 15.98 11.70
CA ASN A 130 -6.79 16.89 12.86
C ASN A 130 -6.86 16.16 14.21
N LYS A 131 -7.31 14.92 14.20
CA LYS A 131 -7.39 14.14 15.45
C LYS A 131 -6.08 13.47 15.81
N GLU A 132 -5.27 13.15 14.83
CA GLU A 132 -4.04 12.41 15.06
C GLU A 132 -2.86 13.30 15.45
N ILE A 133 -2.89 14.57 15.07
CA ILE A 133 -1.81 15.51 15.35
C ILE A 133 -1.90 16.09 16.76
N LYS A 134 -2.94 15.84 17.46
CA LYS A 134 -3.08 16.21 18.86
C LYS A 134 -3.18 14.93 19.69
#